data_0bc422386a1d086e31853d10b41e185e
#
_entry.id   0bc422386a1d086e31853d10b41e185e
#
_cell.length_a   1.000
_cell.length_b   1.000
_cell.length_c   1.000
_cell.angle_alpha   90.00
_cell.angle_beta   90.00
_cell.angle_gamma   90.00
#
_symmetry.space_group_name_H-M   'P 1'
#
loop_
_entity.id
_entity.type
_entity.pdbx_description
1 polymer ?
#
loop_
_entity_poly.entity_id
_entity_poly.type
_entity_poly.pdbx_seq_one_letter_code
_entity_poly.pdbx_strand_id
1 'polypeptide(L)'
;MEGEVTYADVRGLAGIAPSDPEPEFVDINDKGEIVVTLQENNHLVVLDSSGNVISHFSAGKVDLYDIDDTKDGYYMPVGSRQGVRREPDAVAWIDSDHFVTANEGDYKLKRRGEHKRGGSRGFTIWNKNGTIVYDSGNTFENTLARAGYWNDKRAEKKGVEPESVAVGTYDGVPMLFVGAERANAVGVYNISDLSSPVMTQILPTGKAPEGLLALENEGLFITSNEKDVVNSISIFKF
;
A
#
# COMPACT_ATOMS: atom_id res chain seq x y z
N MET A 1 28.86 20.44 -9.06
CA MET A 1 28.84 19.66 -7.81
C MET A 1 28.91 18.21 -8.22
N GLU A 2 29.98 17.49 -7.86
CA GLU A 2 29.97 16.02 -7.92
C GLU A 2 29.18 15.53 -6.72
N GLY A 3 28.10 14.78 -6.96
CA GLY A 3 27.30 14.17 -5.91
C GLY A 3 28.06 12.97 -5.33
N GLU A 4 28.14 12.88 -4.01
CA GLU A 4 28.61 11.70 -3.32
C GLU A 4 27.49 10.67 -3.26
N VAL A 5 27.77 9.40 -3.60
CA VAL A 5 26.79 8.30 -3.55
C VAL A 5 27.12 7.43 -2.34
N THR A 6 26.13 7.26 -1.46
CA THR A 6 26.19 6.32 -0.33
C THR A 6 25.30 5.12 -0.61
N TYR A 7 25.81 3.91 -0.36
CA TYR A 7 25.05 2.67 -0.49
C TYR A 7 24.70 2.13 0.88
N ALA A 8 23.41 1.92 1.15
CA ALA A 8 22.94 1.21 2.33
C ALA A 8 22.85 -0.30 2.04
N ASP A 9 23.48 -1.12 2.87
CA ASP A 9 23.36 -2.58 2.77
C ASP A 9 22.20 -3.08 3.62
N VAL A 10 21.17 -3.57 2.97
CA VAL A 10 19.95 -4.12 3.61
C VAL A 10 19.89 -5.65 3.58
N ARG A 11 20.97 -6.32 3.15
CA ARG A 11 21.07 -7.78 3.17
C ARG A 11 21.11 -8.30 4.61
N GLY A 12 20.48 -9.45 4.83
CA GLY A 12 20.43 -10.10 6.16
C GLY A 12 19.42 -9.51 7.12
N LEU A 13 18.73 -8.39 6.78
CA LEU A 13 17.74 -7.76 7.66
C LEU A 13 16.41 -8.52 7.64
N ALA A 14 15.98 -8.99 6.48
CA ALA A 14 14.72 -9.73 6.34
C ALA A 14 14.86 -11.20 6.73
N GLY A 15 13.82 -11.78 7.32
CA GLY A 15 13.76 -13.22 7.61
C GLY A 15 13.41 -14.09 6.38
N ILE A 16 12.86 -13.46 5.31
CA ILE A 16 12.52 -14.12 4.05
C ILE A 16 13.55 -13.69 3.02
N ALA A 17 14.18 -14.63 2.31
CA ALA A 17 15.20 -14.38 1.30
C ALA A 17 16.28 -13.36 1.76
N PRO A 18 16.95 -13.56 2.90
CA PRO A 18 17.83 -12.54 3.49
C PRO A 18 19.02 -12.14 2.63
N SER A 19 19.43 -12.98 1.69
CA SER A 19 20.52 -12.70 0.74
C SER A 19 20.08 -12.02 -0.54
N ASP A 20 18.78 -11.85 -0.71
CA ASP A 20 18.13 -11.32 -1.92
C ASP A 20 17.07 -10.28 -1.53
N PRO A 21 17.48 -9.13 -1.01
CA PRO A 21 16.56 -8.06 -0.69
C PRO A 21 16.06 -7.39 -1.97
N GLU A 22 14.74 -7.19 -2.06
CA GLU A 22 14.10 -6.56 -3.20
C GLU A 22 13.42 -5.25 -2.77
N PRO A 23 14.16 -4.11 -2.78
CA PRO A 23 13.60 -2.81 -2.49
C PRO A 23 12.70 -2.35 -3.64
N GLU A 24 11.44 -1.99 -3.32
CA GLU A 24 10.44 -1.55 -4.29
C GLU A 24 10.16 -0.05 -4.18
N PHE A 25 9.86 0.43 -2.99
CA PHE A 25 9.47 1.82 -2.79
C PHE A 25 10.24 2.49 -1.68
N VAL A 26 10.37 3.82 -1.77
CA VAL A 26 11.11 4.62 -0.81
C VAL A 26 10.41 5.98 -0.61
N ASP A 27 10.40 6.45 0.64
CA ASP A 27 9.98 7.82 0.97
C ASP A 27 10.86 8.39 2.07
N ILE A 28 10.92 9.73 2.17
CA ILE A 28 11.75 10.46 3.11
C ILE A 28 10.92 11.46 3.92
N ASN A 29 11.10 11.48 5.25
CA ASN A 29 10.42 12.43 6.12
C ASN A 29 11.22 13.73 6.32
N ASP A 30 10.61 14.69 7.03
CA ASP A 30 11.20 15.99 7.31
C ASP A 30 12.49 15.95 8.16
N LYS A 31 12.76 14.82 8.84
CA LYS A 31 14.01 14.60 9.57
C LYS A 31 15.12 14.01 8.69
N GLY A 32 14.82 13.70 7.42
CA GLY A 32 15.72 13.02 6.51
C GLY A 32 15.83 11.52 6.78
N GLU A 33 14.90 10.93 7.53
CA GLU A 33 14.81 9.48 7.71
C GLU A 33 14.11 8.88 6.50
N ILE A 34 14.64 7.77 6.00
CA ILE A 34 14.21 7.10 4.78
C ILE A 34 13.52 5.80 5.15
N VAL A 35 12.29 5.58 4.69
CA VAL A 35 11.63 4.28 4.79
C VAL A 35 11.70 3.56 3.45
N VAL A 36 11.98 2.25 3.48
CA VAL A 36 12.09 1.40 2.30
C VAL A 36 11.21 0.16 2.49
N THR A 37 10.43 -0.18 1.48
CA THR A 37 9.74 -1.47 1.41
C THR A 37 10.66 -2.50 0.75
N LEU A 38 10.73 -3.70 1.35
CA LEU A 38 11.28 -4.90 0.73
C LEU A 38 10.11 -5.85 0.52
N GLN A 39 9.39 -5.67 -0.59
CA GLN A 39 8.07 -6.28 -0.81
C GLN A 39 8.10 -7.80 -0.72
N GLU A 40 8.86 -8.47 -1.59
CA GLU A 40 8.92 -9.93 -1.63
C GLU A 40 9.54 -10.54 -0.35
N ASN A 41 10.34 -9.75 0.36
CA ASN A 41 10.87 -10.12 1.68
C ASN A 41 9.83 -9.91 2.80
N ASN A 42 8.68 -9.29 2.51
CA ASN A 42 7.66 -8.93 3.48
C ASN A 42 8.26 -8.16 4.67
N HIS A 43 9.06 -7.12 4.38
CA HIS A 43 9.90 -6.43 5.35
C HIS A 43 9.95 -4.93 5.10
N LEU A 44 10.21 -4.17 6.15
CA LEU A 44 10.33 -2.72 6.14
C LEU A 44 11.64 -2.32 6.80
N VAL A 45 12.31 -1.30 6.25
CA VAL A 45 13.56 -0.77 6.77
C VAL A 45 13.46 0.74 6.90
N VAL A 46 13.91 1.30 8.02
CA VAL A 46 14.05 2.74 8.23
C VAL A 46 15.54 3.06 8.37
N LEU A 47 16.01 4.00 7.58
CA LEU A 47 17.40 4.43 7.52
C LEU A 47 17.52 5.91 7.93
N ASP A 48 18.68 6.30 8.42
CA ASP A 48 19.06 7.72 8.50
C ASP A 48 19.55 8.25 7.14
N SER A 49 19.78 9.54 7.03
CA SER A 49 20.29 10.18 5.81
C SER A 49 21.72 9.75 5.41
N SER A 50 22.42 9.03 6.27
CA SER A 50 23.75 8.45 5.99
C SER A 50 23.67 6.98 5.56
N GLY A 51 22.44 6.40 5.50
CA GLY A 51 22.21 5.01 5.13
C GLY A 51 22.36 4.01 6.29
N ASN A 52 22.49 4.47 7.54
CA ASN A 52 22.51 3.57 8.68
C ASN A 52 21.10 3.12 9.06
N VAL A 53 20.95 1.84 9.43
CA VAL A 53 19.64 1.30 9.84
C VAL A 53 19.25 1.86 11.20
N ILE A 54 18.12 2.56 11.26
CA ILE A 54 17.45 3.05 12.48
C ILE A 54 16.59 1.93 13.07
N SER A 55 15.75 1.32 12.24
CA SER A 55 14.90 0.19 12.61
C SER A 55 14.60 -0.66 11.38
N HIS A 56 14.29 -1.92 11.61
CA HIS A 56 13.77 -2.81 10.56
C HIS A 56 12.87 -3.87 11.18
N PHE A 57 11.86 -4.32 10.46
CA PHE A 57 10.92 -5.31 10.97
C PHE A 57 10.15 -5.98 9.84
N SER A 58 9.67 -7.20 10.12
CA SER A 58 8.76 -7.89 9.21
C SER A 58 7.43 -7.14 9.13
N ALA A 59 6.87 -7.00 7.94
CA ALA A 59 5.50 -6.51 7.76
C ALA A 59 4.45 -7.50 8.33
N GLY A 60 4.89 -8.68 8.73
CA GLY A 60 4.06 -9.66 9.42
C GLY A 60 2.96 -10.22 8.54
N LYS A 61 1.86 -10.64 9.19
CA LYS A 61 0.73 -11.28 8.56
C LYS A 61 -0.58 -10.69 9.06
N VAL A 62 -1.64 -10.87 8.27
CA VAL A 62 -3.00 -10.45 8.61
C VAL A 62 -3.96 -11.61 8.34
N ASP A 63 -5.04 -11.66 9.12
CA ASP A 63 -6.18 -12.53 8.84
C ASP A 63 -7.25 -11.72 8.11
N LEU A 64 -7.72 -12.25 6.99
CA LEU A 64 -8.79 -11.64 6.20
C LEU A 64 -10.06 -12.46 6.37
N TYR A 65 -11.16 -11.78 6.68
CA TYR A 65 -12.50 -12.33 6.78
C TYR A 65 -13.43 -11.55 5.86
N ASP A 66 -14.55 -12.13 5.48
CA ASP A 66 -15.54 -11.48 4.62
C ASP A 66 -14.92 -10.95 3.33
N ILE A 67 -14.06 -11.74 2.69
CA ILE A 67 -13.49 -11.46 1.37
C ILE A 67 -14.22 -12.28 0.30
N ASP A 68 -14.24 -11.72 -0.91
CA ASP A 68 -14.59 -12.52 -2.07
C ASP A 68 -13.30 -13.15 -2.65
N ASP A 69 -13.25 -14.47 -2.68
CA ASP A 69 -12.11 -15.23 -3.19
C ASP A 69 -12.51 -16.23 -4.28
N THR A 70 -13.69 -16.05 -4.87
CA THR A 70 -14.21 -16.86 -5.98
C THR A 70 -14.47 -16.01 -7.21
N LYS A 71 -14.12 -16.54 -8.37
CA LYS A 71 -14.40 -15.89 -9.66
C LYS A 71 -15.69 -16.48 -10.24
N ASP A 72 -16.82 -15.92 -9.87
CA ASP A 72 -18.14 -16.41 -10.25
C ASP A 72 -19.06 -15.35 -10.89
N GLY A 73 -18.56 -14.12 -11.06
CA GLY A 73 -19.27 -13.00 -11.67
C GLY A 73 -20.03 -12.12 -10.69
N TYR A 74 -19.95 -12.41 -9.40
CA TYR A 74 -20.64 -11.67 -8.34
C TYR A 74 -19.67 -11.28 -7.25
N TYR A 75 -19.92 -10.18 -6.56
CA TYR A 75 -19.21 -9.85 -5.33
C TYR A 75 -19.90 -10.54 -4.14
N MET A 76 -19.28 -11.59 -3.61
CA MET A 76 -19.80 -12.37 -2.48
C MET A 76 -18.73 -12.53 -1.39
N PRO A 77 -18.62 -11.59 -0.43
CA PRO A 77 -17.60 -11.61 0.61
C PRO A 77 -17.95 -12.61 1.72
N VAL A 78 -17.80 -13.90 1.44
CA VAL A 78 -18.05 -15.01 2.38
C VAL A 78 -16.80 -15.86 2.66
N GLY A 79 -15.70 -15.53 1.98
CA GLY A 79 -14.42 -16.21 2.12
C GLY A 79 -13.59 -15.68 3.28
N SER A 80 -12.54 -16.43 3.62
CA SER A 80 -11.54 -16.00 4.60
C SER A 80 -10.17 -16.59 4.27
N ARG A 81 -9.11 -15.85 4.63
CA ARG A 81 -7.71 -16.31 4.53
C ARG A 81 -6.98 -15.94 5.82
N GLN A 82 -6.27 -16.90 6.39
CA GLN A 82 -5.55 -16.70 7.65
C GLN A 82 -4.04 -16.66 7.43
N GLY A 83 -3.37 -15.80 8.20
CA GLY A 83 -1.92 -15.70 8.24
C GLY A 83 -1.30 -15.32 6.91
N VAL A 84 -2.00 -14.52 6.09
CA VAL A 84 -1.48 -14.05 4.79
C VAL A 84 -0.49 -12.90 5.00
N ARG A 85 0.56 -12.86 4.19
CA ARG A 85 1.57 -11.79 4.26
C ARG A 85 0.98 -10.47 3.79
N ARG A 86 1.50 -9.38 4.33
CA ARG A 86 1.15 -8.03 3.85
C ARG A 86 1.80 -7.72 2.52
N GLU A 87 3.09 -8.03 2.38
CA GLU A 87 3.93 -7.69 1.23
C GLU A 87 3.69 -6.25 0.77
N PRO A 88 4.18 -5.28 1.57
CA PRO A 88 4.00 -3.87 1.29
C PRO A 88 4.74 -3.49 0.02
N ASP A 89 4.02 -2.89 -0.92
CA ASP A 89 4.57 -2.33 -2.15
C ASP A 89 4.95 -0.85 -1.91
N ALA A 90 4.01 0.07 -2.02
CA ALA A 90 4.28 1.48 -1.79
C ALA A 90 4.27 1.88 -0.31
N VAL A 91 4.99 2.95 -0.01
CA VAL A 91 5.08 3.55 1.31
C VAL A 91 5.05 5.09 1.21
N ALA A 92 4.44 5.76 2.21
CA ALA A 92 4.51 7.20 2.36
C ALA A 92 4.57 7.57 3.85
N TRP A 93 5.42 8.54 4.21
CA TRP A 93 5.43 9.12 5.54
C TRP A 93 4.18 9.97 5.79
N ILE A 94 3.60 9.83 6.98
CA ILE A 94 2.48 10.67 7.45
C ILE A 94 3.03 11.83 8.29
N ASP A 95 3.97 11.51 9.16
CA ASP A 95 4.70 12.45 10.02
C ASP A 95 6.09 11.89 10.32
N SER A 96 6.84 12.50 11.21
CA SER A 96 8.20 12.06 11.53
C SER A 96 8.31 10.74 12.32
N ASP A 97 7.18 10.15 12.73
CA ASP A 97 7.16 8.91 13.51
C ASP A 97 6.24 7.83 12.92
N HIS A 98 5.37 8.22 11.96
CA HIS A 98 4.40 7.31 11.36
C HIS A 98 4.47 7.32 9.83
N PHE A 99 4.28 6.16 9.23
CA PHE A 99 4.13 5.99 7.78
C PHE A 99 3.05 4.97 7.45
N VAL A 100 2.60 4.96 6.21
CA VAL A 100 1.58 4.05 5.71
C VAL A 100 2.15 3.20 4.57
N THR A 101 1.69 1.94 4.47
CA THR A 101 2.00 1.06 3.34
C THR A 101 0.74 0.61 2.64
N ALA A 102 0.76 0.57 1.29
CA ALA A 102 -0.16 -0.25 0.52
C ALA A 102 0.36 -1.70 0.54
N ASN A 103 -0.53 -2.65 0.80
CA ASN A 103 -0.15 -4.05 0.95
C ASN A 103 -0.72 -4.84 -0.23
N GLU A 104 0.08 -5.05 -1.25
CA GLU A 104 -0.34 -5.74 -2.48
C GLU A 104 -0.52 -7.25 -2.29
N GLY A 105 0.33 -7.87 -1.48
CA GLY A 105 0.25 -9.28 -1.16
C GLY A 105 0.49 -10.21 -2.35
N ASP A 106 1.51 -9.99 -3.16
CA ASP A 106 1.78 -10.75 -4.41
C ASP A 106 2.57 -12.03 -4.21
N TYR A 107 2.55 -12.66 -3.07
CA TYR A 107 3.26 -13.93 -2.95
C TYR A 107 2.49 -15.13 -3.52
N LYS A 108 3.24 -16.07 -4.09
CA LYS A 108 2.71 -17.32 -4.65
C LYS A 108 2.97 -18.47 -3.68
N LEU A 109 1.92 -19.06 -3.14
CA LEU A 109 2.06 -20.32 -2.41
C LEU A 109 2.39 -21.44 -3.40
N LYS A 110 3.54 -22.12 -3.20
CA LYS A 110 4.02 -23.20 -4.08
C LYS A 110 3.42 -24.57 -3.75
N ARG A 111 2.51 -24.69 -2.79
CA ARG A 111 1.96 -25.97 -2.35
C ARG A 111 0.74 -26.38 -3.18
N ARG A 112 0.73 -27.67 -3.55
CA ARG A 112 -0.36 -28.31 -4.30
C ARG A 112 -1.64 -28.31 -3.47
N GLY A 113 -2.71 -27.63 -3.94
CA GLY A 113 -4.02 -27.57 -3.29
C GLY A 113 -4.30 -26.33 -2.45
N GLU A 114 -3.33 -25.42 -2.27
CA GLU A 114 -3.56 -24.12 -1.63
C GLU A 114 -3.83 -23.04 -2.68
N HIS A 115 -4.64 -22.05 -2.34
CA HIS A 115 -4.90 -20.90 -3.22
C HIS A 115 -3.58 -20.22 -3.59
N LYS A 116 -3.31 -20.17 -4.88
CA LYS A 116 -1.97 -19.92 -5.43
C LYS A 116 -1.51 -18.49 -5.33
N ARG A 117 -2.33 -17.56 -4.86
CA ARG A 117 -2.04 -16.13 -4.83
C ARG A 117 -2.85 -15.48 -3.73
N GLY A 118 -2.27 -14.52 -3.07
CA GLY A 118 -2.99 -13.63 -2.22
C GLY A 118 -2.43 -13.49 -0.83
N GLY A 119 -2.05 -12.27 -0.55
CA GLY A 119 -1.75 -11.74 0.74
C GLY A 119 -2.83 -10.77 1.20
N SER A 120 -2.41 -9.74 1.86
CA SER A 120 -3.26 -8.63 2.28
C SER A 120 -3.93 -7.94 1.09
N ARG A 121 -5.03 -7.25 1.36
CA ARG A 121 -5.83 -6.51 0.37
C ARG A 121 -6.18 -5.12 0.87
N GLY A 122 -5.29 -4.54 1.65
CA GLY A 122 -5.53 -3.28 2.34
C GLY A 122 -4.26 -2.48 2.56
N PHE A 123 -4.29 -1.60 3.52
CA PHE A 123 -3.17 -0.77 3.92
C PHE A 123 -2.93 -0.84 5.42
N THR A 124 -1.71 -0.49 5.84
CA THR A 124 -1.35 -0.49 7.26
C THR A 124 -0.63 0.82 7.62
N ILE A 125 -1.04 1.45 8.73
CA ILE A 125 -0.33 2.57 9.32
C ILE A 125 0.60 2.04 10.42
N TRP A 126 1.85 2.43 10.34
CA TRP A 126 2.92 1.99 11.21
C TRP A 126 3.50 3.15 12.01
N ASN A 127 3.92 2.87 13.25
CA ASN A 127 4.98 3.64 13.87
C ASN A 127 6.33 3.13 13.33
N LYS A 128 7.31 4.00 13.14
CA LYS A 128 8.65 3.64 12.61
C LYS A 128 9.42 2.62 13.44
N ASN A 129 8.96 2.29 14.66
CA ASN A 129 9.51 1.22 15.49
C ASN A 129 8.92 -0.17 15.18
N GLY A 130 8.00 -0.27 14.22
CA GLY A 130 7.34 -1.51 13.81
C GLY A 130 6.00 -1.80 14.49
N THR A 131 5.52 -0.89 15.35
CA THR A 131 4.20 -1.04 15.95
C THR A 131 3.12 -0.69 14.91
N ILE A 132 2.12 -1.56 14.76
CA ILE A 132 0.94 -1.28 13.93
C ILE A 132 0.03 -0.32 14.70
N VAL A 133 -0.27 0.83 14.11
CA VAL A 133 -1.24 1.81 14.61
C VAL A 133 -2.63 1.49 14.09
N TYR A 134 -2.73 1.13 12.81
CA TYR A 134 -3.99 0.74 12.17
C TYR A 134 -3.72 -0.25 11.03
N ASP A 135 -4.63 -1.20 10.85
CA ASP A 135 -4.63 -2.10 9.69
C ASP A 135 -6.06 -2.14 9.14
N SER A 136 -6.21 -1.87 7.85
CA SER A 136 -7.52 -1.86 7.20
C SER A 136 -8.12 -3.27 7.04
N GLY A 137 -7.32 -4.31 7.17
CA GLY A 137 -7.75 -5.67 6.86
C GLY A 137 -8.37 -5.74 5.46
N ASN A 138 -9.63 -6.15 5.42
CA ASN A 138 -10.43 -6.22 4.19
C ASN A 138 -11.43 -5.03 4.04
N THR A 139 -11.45 -4.08 4.98
CA THR A 139 -12.44 -2.98 4.93
C THR A 139 -12.26 -2.07 3.73
N PHE A 140 -11.02 -1.84 3.29
CA PHE A 140 -10.70 -1.08 2.08
C PHE A 140 -11.33 -1.73 0.86
N GLU A 141 -11.02 -3.02 0.60
CA GLU A 141 -11.56 -3.79 -0.52
C GLU A 141 -13.10 -3.82 -0.48
N ASN A 142 -13.68 -4.16 0.67
CA ASN A 142 -15.13 -4.28 0.82
C ASN A 142 -15.85 -2.97 0.55
N THR A 143 -15.28 -1.83 0.95
CA THR A 143 -15.88 -0.53 0.71
C THR A 143 -15.89 -0.19 -0.78
N LEU A 144 -14.77 -0.39 -1.47
CA LEU A 144 -14.67 -0.18 -2.92
C LEU A 144 -15.61 -1.12 -3.69
N ALA A 145 -15.61 -2.41 -3.34
CA ALA A 145 -16.43 -3.40 -4.02
C ALA A 145 -17.93 -3.12 -3.88
N ARG A 146 -18.41 -2.74 -2.68
CA ARG A 146 -19.80 -2.35 -2.44
C ARG A 146 -20.21 -1.07 -3.15
N ALA A 147 -19.25 -0.19 -3.44
CA ALA A 147 -19.45 1.01 -4.26
C ALA A 147 -19.42 0.73 -5.78
N GLY A 148 -19.23 -0.53 -6.20
CA GLY A 148 -19.22 -0.94 -7.59
C GLY A 148 -17.83 -1.03 -8.23
N TYR A 149 -16.77 -0.81 -7.46
CA TYR A 149 -15.37 -0.90 -7.93
C TYR A 149 -14.81 -2.29 -7.67
N TRP A 150 -15.43 -3.32 -8.22
CA TRP A 150 -15.00 -4.70 -8.10
C TRP A 150 -14.62 -5.31 -9.44
N ASN A 151 -13.52 -6.05 -9.43
CA ASN A 151 -13.06 -6.82 -10.59
C ASN A 151 -13.03 -8.31 -10.24
N ASP A 152 -14.11 -9.01 -10.55
CA ASP A 152 -14.28 -10.45 -10.27
C ASP A 152 -13.13 -11.33 -10.82
N LYS A 153 -12.48 -10.91 -11.92
CA LYS A 153 -11.30 -11.63 -12.44
C LYS A 153 -10.11 -11.63 -11.48
N ARG A 154 -10.14 -10.81 -10.45
CA ARG A 154 -9.08 -10.68 -9.43
C ARG A 154 -9.46 -11.32 -8.10
N ALA A 155 -10.71 -11.76 -7.91
CA ALA A 155 -11.22 -12.37 -6.68
C ALA A 155 -10.32 -13.48 -6.13
N GLU A 156 -9.94 -14.46 -6.95
CA GLU A 156 -9.06 -15.56 -6.56
C GLU A 156 -7.59 -15.16 -6.36
N LYS A 157 -7.23 -13.90 -6.61
CA LYS A 157 -5.85 -13.39 -6.62
C LYS A 157 -5.64 -12.40 -5.48
N LYS A 158 -5.46 -11.13 -5.84
CA LYS A 158 -5.11 -10.02 -4.96
C LYS A 158 -6.27 -9.02 -4.76
N GLY A 159 -7.50 -9.35 -5.22
CA GLY A 159 -8.69 -8.51 -5.10
C GLY A 159 -8.56 -7.17 -5.80
N VAL A 160 -8.75 -6.07 -5.06
CA VAL A 160 -8.65 -4.69 -5.59
C VAL A 160 -7.19 -4.25 -5.81
N GLU A 161 -6.22 -4.96 -5.24
CA GLU A 161 -4.78 -4.77 -5.42
C GLU A 161 -4.34 -3.35 -4.99
N PRO A 162 -4.19 -3.12 -3.66
CA PRO A 162 -3.62 -1.87 -3.16
C PRO A 162 -2.14 -1.80 -3.51
N GLU A 163 -1.75 -0.89 -4.38
CA GLU A 163 -0.39 -0.80 -4.95
C GLU A 163 0.29 0.53 -4.66
N SER A 164 -0.48 1.58 -4.37
CA SER A 164 0.07 2.91 -4.20
C SER A 164 -0.56 3.66 -3.03
N VAL A 165 0.22 4.54 -2.41
CA VAL A 165 -0.22 5.46 -1.36
C VAL A 165 0.38 6.83 -1.56
N ALA A 166 -0.36 7.87 -1.17
CA ALA A 166 0.14 9.24 -1.01
C ALA A 166 -0.52 9.88 0.20
N VAL A 167 0.17 10.83 0.81
CA VAL A 167 -0.33 11.61 1.94
C VAL A 167 -0.27 13.08 1.57
N GLY A 168 -1.25 13.86 2.00
CA GLY A 168 -1.27 15.31 1.80
C GLY A 168 -2.27 15.97 2.73
N THR A 169 -2.10 17.29 2.94
CA THR A 169 -3.00 18.10 3.78
C THR A 169 -3.76 19.07 2.91
N TYR A 170 -5.09 18.99 2.94
CA TYR A 170 -5.97 19.88 2.17
C TYR A 170 -6.94 20.56 3.12
N ASP A 171 -7.03 21.89 3.05
CA ASP A 171 -7.84 22.71 3.97
C ASP A 171 -7.58 22.40 5.46
N GLY A 172 -6.32 22.08 5.79
CA GLY A 172 -5.90 21.72 7.15
C GLY A 172 -6.30 20.32 7.61
N VAL A 173 -6.86 19.50 6.73
CA VAL A 173 -7.22 18.09 7.02
C VAL A 173 -6.16 17.18 6.43
N PRO A 174 -5.46 16.35 7.24
CA PRO A 174 -4.54 15.36 6.74
C PRO A 174 -5.31 14.23 6.06
N MET A 175 -4.92 13.91 4.83
CA MET A 175 -5.57 12.91 3.98
C MET A 175 -4.58 11.85 3.53
N LEU A 176 -5.05 10.62 3.52
CA LEU A 176 -4.38 9.47 2.93
C LEU A 176 -5.13 9.06 1.67
N PHE A 177 -4.39 8.86 0.59
CA PHE A 177 -4.86 8.34 -0.68
C PHE A 177 -4.30 6.92 -0.86
N VAL A 178 -5.18 5.95 -1.08
CA VAL A 178 -4.81 4.54 -1.32
C VAL A 178 -5.29 4.14 -2.70
N GLY A 179 -4.36 3.86 -3.59
CA GLY A 179 -4.64 3.40 -4.95
C GLY A 179 -5.02 1.93 -4.98
N ALA A 180 -6.10 1.62 -5.68
CA ALA A 180 -6.57 0.27 -5.93
C ALA A 180 -6.48 -0.02 -7.43
N GLU A 181 -5.35 -0.59 -7.86
CA GLU A 181 -4.99 -0.75 -9.27
C GLU A 181 -6.10 -1.47 -10.06
N ARG A 182 -6.59 -2.57 -9.53
CA ARG A 182 -7.57 -3.40 -10.25
C ARG A 182 -9.02 -2.96 -10.06
N ALA A 183 -9.25 -2.02 -9.15
CA ALA A 183 -10.54 -1.35 -8.98
C ALA A 183 -10.66 -0.07 -9.83
N ASN A 184 -9.54 0.45 -10.37
CA ASN A 184 -9.48 1.73 -11.09
C ASN A 184 -10.04 2.88 -10.25
N ALA A 185 -9.62 2.94 -9.00
CA ALA A 185 -10.11 3.90 -8.03
C ALA A 185 -9.05 4.21 -6.96
N VAL A 186 -9.22 5.34 -6.29
CA VAL A 186 -8.45 5.72 -5.11
C VAL A 186 -9.42 5.92 -3.94
N GLY A 187 -9.16 5.26 -2.82
CA GLY A 187 -9.84 5.57 -1.55
C GLY A 187 -9.16 6.74 -0.85
N VAL A 188 -9.95 7.74 -0.43
CA VAL A 188 -9.48 8.90 0.30
C VAL A 188 -9.91 8.82 1.74
N TYR A 189 -8.96 8.92 2.66
CA TYR A 189 -9.20 8.85 4.09
C TYR A 189 -8.82 10.15 4.80
N ASN A 190 -9.66 10.60 5.72
CA ASN A 190 -9.23 11.52 6.77
C ASN A 190 -8.44 10.74 7.81
N ILE A 191 -7.21 11.16 8.06
CA ILE A 191 -6.26 10.52 8.98
C ILE A 191 -5.91 11.43 10.18
N SER A 192 -6.81 12.34 10.57
CA SER A 192 -6.63 13.16 11.78
C SER A 192 -6.50 12.31 13.04
N ASP A 193 -7.08 11.11 13.06
CA ASP A 193 -6.82 10.06 14.03
C ASP A 193 -6.23 8.86 13.30
N LEU A 194 -4.92 8.64 13.47
CA LEU A 194 -4.21 7.54 12.81
C LEU A 194 -4.69 6.16 13.25
N SER A 195 -5.28 6.05 14.44
CA SER A 195 -5.81 4.78 14.96
C SER A 195 -7.21 4.46 14.41
N SER A 196 -7.86 5.42 13.77
CA SER A 196 -9.23 5.30 13.24
C SER A 196 -9.44 6.11 11.97
N PRO A 197 -8.72 5.81 10.87
CA PRO A 197 -8.90 6.47 9.58
C PRO A 197 -10.34 6.35 9.07
N VAL A 198 -10.88 7.44 8.54
CA VAL A 198 -12.24 7.48 8.02
C VAL A 198 -12.24 7.71 6.53
N MET A 199 -12.73 6.75 5.74
CA MET A 199 -12.91 6.95 4.30
C MET A 199 -13.95 8.03 4.03
N THR A 200 -13.56 9.07 3.33
CA THR A 200 -14.40 10.23 3.00
C THR A 200 -14.88 10.23 1.57
N GLN A 201 -14.07 9.68 0.66
CA GLN A 201 -14.36 9.68 -0.78
C GLN A 201 -13.78 8.43 -1.45
N ILE A 202 -14.35 8.10 -2.61
CA ILE A 202 -13.77 7.21 -3.62
C ILE A 202 -13.63 8.01 -4.90
N LEU A 203 -12.41 8.13 -5.42
CA LEU A 203 -12.13 8.84 -6.67
C LEU A 203 -12.01 7.82 -7.81
N PRO A 204 -12.90 7.85 -8.82
CA PRO A 204 -12.72 7.04 -10.01
C PRO A 204 -11.52 7.55 -10.81
N THR A 205 -10.65 6.65 -11.24
CA THR A 205 -9.46 6.97 -12.04
C THR A 205 -9.57 6.40 -13.45
N GLY A 206 -8.56 6.65 -14.28
CA GLY A 206 -8.27 5.80 -15.43
C GLY A 206 -7.87 4.39 -14.98
N LYS A 207 -7.58 3.50 -15.94
CA LYS A 207 -7.28 2.09 -15.63
C LYS A 207 -5.89 1.91 -15.04
N ALA A 208 -5.84 1.14 -13.96
CA ALA A 208 -4.62 0.79 -13.25
C ALA A 208 -3.87 2.04 -12.75
N PRO A 209 -4.40 2.73 -11.73
CA PRO A 209 -3.66 3.81 -11.07
C PRO A 209 -2.49 3.21 -10.28
N GLU A 210 -1.27 3.55 -10.67
CA GLU A 210 -0.03 3.11 -10.02
C GLU A 210 0.68 4.27 -9.30
N GLY A 211 0.92 5.38 -10.01
CA GLY A 211 1.54 6.55 -9.40
C GLY A 211 0.52 7.48 -8.77
N LEU A 212 0.73 7.89 -7.53
CA LEU A 212 -0.08 8.86 -6.81
C LEU A 212 0.78 10.06 -6.39
N LEU A 213 0.28 11.27 -6.58
CA LEU A 213 0.96 12.49 -6.21
C LEU A 213 -0.01 13.49 -5.57
N ALA A 214 0.25 13.84 -4.32
CA ALA A 214 -0.43 14.93 -3.62
C ALA A 214 0.34 16.24 -3.81
N LEU A 215 -0.31 17.26 -4.32
CA LEU A 215 0.22 18.61 -4.50
C LEU A 215 -0.61 19.59 -3.65
N GLU A 216 -0.27 19.64 -2.36
CA GLU A 216 -1.04 20.37 -1.34
C GLU A 216 -1.18 21.87 -1.65
N ASN A 217 -0.07 22.51 -2.03
CA ASN A 217 -0.03 23.95 -2.31
C ASN A 217 -0.89 24.35 -3.51
N GLU A 218 -1.10 23.44 -4.44
CA GLU A 218 -1.90 23.63 -5.65
C GLU A 218 -3.35 23.15 -5.47
N GLY A 219 -3.67 22.52 -4.34
CA GLY A 219 -4.97 21.88 -4.10
C GLY A 219 -5.26 20.77 -5.10
N LEU A 220 -4.23 20.03 -5.53
CA LEU A 220 -4.35 18.98 -6.55
C LEU A 220 -3.92 17.61 -6.02
N PHE A 221 -4.63 16.59 -6.48
CA PHE A 221 -4.21 15.20 -6.39
C PHE A 221 -4.20 14.58 -7.78
N ILE A 222 -3.16 13.82 -8.11
CA ILE A 222 -2.92 13.32 -9.47
C ILE A 222 -2.64 11.82 -9.42
N THR A 223 -3.18 11.06 -10.39
CA THR A 223 -2.83 9.66 -10.60
C THR A 223 -2.27 9.45 -12.00
N SER A 224 -1.24 8.60 -12.14
CA SER A 224 -0.84 8.02 -13.41
C SER A 224 -1.53 6.66 -13.58
N ASN A 225 -2.10 6.40 -14.77
CA ASN A 225 -2.91 5.22 -15.05
C ASN A 225 -2.25 4.40 -16.16
N GLU A 226 -1.72 3.21 -15.83
CA GLU A 226 -0.84 2.42 -16.71
C GLU A 226 -1.56 1.78 -17.91
N LYS A 227 -2.83 1.37 -17.72
CA LYS A 227 -3.53 0.45 -18.67
C LYS A 227 -4.67 1.07 -19.46
N ASP A 228 -4.79 2.37 -19.48
CA ASP A 228 -5.75 3.04 -20.36
C ASP A 228 -5.35 2.94 -21.84
N VAL A 229 -6.34 3.05 -22.72
CA VAL A 229 -6.13 3.04 -24.17
C VAL A 229 -5.12 4.08 -24.64
N VAL A 230 -4.95 5.16 -23.86
CA VAL A 230 -4.05 6.29 -24.13
C VAL A 230 -3.14 6.62 -22.94
N ASN A 231 -2.91 5.69 -22.01
CA ASN A 231 -2.11 5.92 -20.79
C ASN A 231 -2.42 7.30 -20.20
N SER A 232 -3.46 7.38 -19.39
CA SER A 232 -4.03 8.66 -18.93
C SER A 232 -3.46 9.12 -17.59
N ILE A 233 -3.68 10.40 -17.31
CA ILE A 233 -3.47 10.99 -15.99
C ILE A 233 -4.83 11.49 -15.50
N SER A 234 -5.21 11.16 -14.25
CA SER A 234 -6.39 11.74 -13.62
C SER A 234 -5.96 12.89 -12.71
N ILE A 235 -6.64 14.02 -12.77
CA ILE A 235 -6.34 15.21 -11.97
C ILE A 235 -7.58 15.59 -11.18
N PHE A 236 -7.46 15.64 -9.86
CA PHE A 236 -8.52 16.00 -8.93
C PHE A 236 -8.17 17.30 -8.24
N LYS A 237 -9.18 18.11 -7.91
CA LYS A 237 -9.05 19.36 -7.15
C LYS A 237 -9.71 19.19 -5.78
N PHE A 238 -9.00 19.60 -4.75
CA PHE A 238 -9.45 19.62 -3.37
C PHE A 238 -9.56 21.04 -2.88
#